data_2c499d959f5b62b8eee6bf8295a50fe8
#
_entry.id   2c499d959f5b62b8eee6bf8295a50fe8
#
_cell.length_a   1.000
_cell.length_b   1.000
_cell.length_c   1.000
_cell.angle_alpha   90.00
_cell.angle_beta   90.00
_cell.angle_gamma   90.00
#
_symmetry.space_group_name_H-M   'P 1'
#
loop_
_entity.id
_entity.type
_entity.pdbx_description
1 polymer ?
#
loop_
_entity_poly.entity_id
_entity_poly.type
_entity_poly.pdbx_seq_one_letter_code
_entity_poly.pdbx_strand_id
1 'polypeptide(L)'
;GRDGKDVGIDLVAKTRNTDEYHAIQCKCYDESYRLQKKDIDSFFTASGQDPFKYRIIVSTTNNWSENAEAALIGQNPPVTKIDLQALEDSVIDWSIYKPNTTVQRKVKNTPRPHQQNAINAIKSGLANADRGKLIMACGTGKTFTSLKIAERMAGRGKKVLFLVPSLALLSQTLNEWTQQSSIPLRNFAVCSDSDVGKKGKSNDDLVIATTSDL
;
A
#
# COMPACT_ATOMS: atom_id res chain seq x y z
N GLY A 1 9.21 11.67 -25.02
CA GLY A 1 8.57 12.01 -26.28
C GLY A 1 9.43 11.63 -27.47
N ARG A 2 8.86 11.33 -28.64
CA ARG A 2 9.59 10.93 -29.85
C ARG A 2 10.54 12.01 -30.39
N ASP A 3 10.44 13.23 -29.93
CA ASP A 3 11.20 14.39 -30.45
C ASP A 3 12.25 14.94 -29.50
N GLY A 4 12.65 14.17 -28.47
CA GLY A 4 13.76 14.53 -27.56
C GLY A 4 13.53 15.73 -26.64
N LYS A 5 12.35 16.37 -26.64
CA LYS A 5 11.96 17.37 -25.65
C LYS A 5 11.38 16.67 -24.43
N ASP A 6 12.05 16.79 -23.28
CA ASP A 6 11.47 16.43 -21.99
C ASP A 6 10.36 17.43 -21.65
N VAL A 7 9.12 17.01 -21.88
CA VAL A 7 7.93 17.80 -21.54
C VAL A 7 7.47 17.57 -20.09
N GLY A 8 8.26 16.83 -19.30
CA GLY A 8 7.94 16.57 -17.89
C GLY A 8 6.89 15.50 -17.67
N ILE A 9 6.41 14.79 -18.69
CA ILE A 9 5.48 13.66 -18.57
C ILE A 9 6.09 12.47 -19.31
N ASP A 10 6.35 11.38 -18.57
CA ASP A 10 6.96 10.18 -19.14
C ASP A 10 5.91 9.20 -19.68
N LEU A 11 4.80 9.05 -18.96
CA LEU A 11 3.72 8.13 -19.31
C LEU A 11 2.36 8.80 -19.14
N VAL A 12 1.40 8.34 -19.92
CA VAL A 12 -0.01 8.70 -19.77
C VAL A 12 -0.81 7.42 -19.58
N ALA A 13 -1.62 7.37 -18.52
CA ALA A 13 -2.55 6.28 -18.27
C ALA A 13 -3.99 6.78 -18.36
N LYS A 14 -4.92 5.87 -18.62
CA LYS A 14 -6.35 6.13 -18.66
C LYS A 14 -7.08 5.16 -17.75
N THR A 15 -7.97 5.67 -16.91
CA THR A 15 -8.79 4.85 -16.03
C THR A 15 -9.77 4.02 -16.86
N ARG A 16 -9.89 2.73 -16.60
CA ARG A 16 -10.73 1.82 -17.42
C ARG A 16 -12.23 2.15 -17.37
N ASN A 17 -12.69 2.64 -16.21
CA ASN A 17 -14.12 2.83 -15.96
C ASN A 17 -14.61 4.26 -16.18
N THR A 18 -13.77 5.27 -16.00
CA THR A 18 -14.14 6.70 -16.04
C THR A 18 -13.52 7.44 -17.20
N ASP A 19 -12.63 6.80 -17.96
CA ASP A 19 -11.90 7.39 -19.08
C ASP A 19 -11.01 8.60 -18.70
N GLU A 20 -10.74 8.81 -17.42
CA GLU A 20 -9.93 9.91 -16.92
C GLU A 20 -8.44 9.68 -17.16
N TYR A 21 -7.74 10.75 -17.51
CA TYR A 21 -6.32 10.69 -17.81
C TYR A 21 -5.46 10.99 -16.58
N HIS A 22 -4.40 10.21 -16.44
CA HIS A 22 -3.35 10.35 -15.45
C HIS A 22 -2.05 10.73 -16.12
N ALA A 23 -1.43 11.83 -15.71
CA ALA A 23 -0.05 12.14 -16.08
C ALA A 23 0.90 11.43 -15.11
N ILE A 24 1.93 10.79 -15.62
CA ILE A 24 2.90 10.04 -14.82
C ILE A 24 4.30 10.53 -15.15
N GLN A 25 5.08 10.85 -14.12
CA GLN A 25 6.51 11.11 -14.21
C GLN A 25 7.27 10.08 -13.40
N CYS A 26 8.37 9.55 -13.99
CA CYS A 26 9.25 8.57 -13.38
C CYS A 26 10.62 9.19 -13.11
N LYS A 27 11.09 9.13 -11.87
CA LYS A 27 12.38 9.64 -11.43
C LYS A 27 13.24 8.47 -10.97
N CYS A 28 14.14 8.04 -11.86
CA CYS A 28 15.09 6.96 -11.60
C CYS A 28 16.39 7.56 -11.08
N TYR A 29 16.55 7.61 -9.77
CA TYR A 29 17.71 8.11 -9.08
C TYR A 29 18.33 7.01 -8.21
N ASP A 30 19.56 7.23 -7.77
CA ASP A 30 20.18 6.46 -6.69
C ASP A 30 19.33 6.59 -5.41
N GLU A 31 19.26 5.51 -4.61
CA GLU A 31 18.46 5.47 -3.38
C GLU A 31 18.81 6.60 -2.41
N SER A 32 20.11 6.98 -2.36
CA SER A 32 20.62 8.07 -1.52
C SER A 32 20.31 9.47 -2.04
N TYR A 33 19.91 9.61 -3.31
CA TYR A 33 19.64 10.90 -3.92
C TYR A 33 18.48 11.61 -3.22
N ARG A 34 18.70 12.86 -2.80
CA ARG A 34 17.67 13.70 -2.23
C ARG A 34 16.92 14.46 -3.32
N LEU A 35 15.73 13.99 -3.66
CA LEU A 35 14.86 14.57 -4.67
C LEU A 35 14.45 16.00 -4.26
N GLN A 36 14.71 16.95 -5.16
CA GLN A 36 14.45 18.37 -4.94
C GLN A 36 13.16 18.81 -5.67
N LYS A 37 12.56 19.91 -5.21
CA LYS A 37 11.39 20.51 -5.87
C LYS A 37 11.63 20.76 -7.36
N LYS A 38 12.80 21.29 -7.74
CA LYS A 38 13.18 21.54 -9.13
C LYS A 38 13.11 20.29 -10.03
N ASP A 39 13.27 19.09 -9.46
CA ASP A 39 13.25 17.83 -10.23
C ASP A 39 11.82 17.45 -10.67
N ILE A 40 10.80 18.06 -10.10
CA ILE A 40 9.38 17.80 -10.34
C ILE A 40 8.60 19.02 -10.84
N ASP A 41 9.18 20.20 -10.86
CA ASP A 41 8.48 21.45 -11.24
C ASP A 41 7.97 21.42 -12.69
N SER A 42 8.77 20.87 -13.62
CA SER A 42 8.37 20.73 -15.03
C SER A 42 7.13 19.84 -15.20
N PHE A 43 7.02 18.80 -14.38
CA PHE A 43 5.87 17.91 -14.37
C PHE A 43 4.58 18.62 -13.97
N PHE A 44 4.63 19.46 -12.94
CA PHE A 44 3.45 20.21 -12.50
C PHE A 44 2.97 21.19 -13.57
N THR A 45 3.91 21.83 -14.27
CA THR A 45 3.60 22.73 -15.38
C THR A 45 2.94 21.99 -16.54
N ALA A 46 3.52 20.87 -16.95
CA ALA A 46 3.05 20.10 -18.10
C ALA A 46 1.72 19.36 -17.83
N SER A 47 1.51 18.89 -16.61
CA SER A 47 0.34 18.11 -16.21
C SER A 47 -0.76 18.92 -15.54
N GLY A 48 -0.59 20.24 -15.43
CA GLY A 48 -1.57 21.16 -14.84
C GLY A 48 -2.77 21.49 -15.73
N GLN A 49 -2.79 20.99 -16.96
CA GLN A 49 -3.78 21.31 -17.98
C GLN A 49 -4.61 20.09 -18.36
N ASP A 50 -5.78 20.32 -18.96
CA ASP A 50 -6.55 19.24 -19.58
C ASP A 50 -5.69 18.45 -20.58
N PRO A 51 -5.86 17.14 -20.70
CA PRO A 51 -6.99 16.35 -20.17
C PRO A 51 -6.73 15.68 -18.80
N PHE A 52 -5.66 16.02 -18.09
CA PHE A 52 -5.24 15.30 -16.88
C PHE A 52 -6.14 15.63 -15.69
N LYS A 53 -6.67 14.58 -15.05
CA LYS A 53 -7.46 14.67 -13.81
C LYS A 53 -6.68 14.20 -12.58
N TYR A 54 -5.59 13.44 -12.79
CA TYR A 54 -4.71 12.92 -11.76
C TYR A 54 -3.26 12.98 -12.19
N ARG A 55 -2.37 13.04 -11.23
CA ARG A 55 -0.92 13.04 -11.41
C ARG A 55 -0.29 11.96 -10.55
N ILE A 56 0.73 11.29 -11.08
CA ILE A 56 1.50 10.29 -10.36
C ILE A 56 2.99 10.59 -10.54
N ILE A 57 3.73 10.68 -9.44
CA ILE A 57 5.19 10.74 -9.48
C ILE A 57 5.72 9.45 -8.88
N VAL A 58 6.50 8.71 -9.68
CA VAL A 58 7.19 7.49 -9.24
C VAL A 58 8.66 7.80 -9.05
N SER A 59 9.25 7.44 -7.92
CA SER A 59 10.68 7.62 -7.67
C SER A 59 11.34 6.37 -7.10
N THR A 60 12.62 6.16 -7.45
CA THR A 60 13.46 5.10 -6.90
C THR A 60 14.25 5.56 -5.67
N THR A 61 13.81 6.63 -5.01
CA THR A 61 14.35 7.11 -3.73
C THR A 61 13.23 7.44 -2.76
N ASN A 62 13.48 7.22 -1.47
CA ASN A 62 12.61 7.65 -0.36
C ASN A 62 13.01 9.03 0.18
N ASN A 63 14.18 9.54 -0.24
CA ASN A 63 14.77 10.77 0.29
C ASN A 63 14.26 11.99 -0.49
N TRP A 64 13.16 12.58 -0.02
CA TRP A 64 12.57 13.79 -0.59
C TRP A 64 12.91 15.01 0.27
N SER A 65 13.22 16.14 -0.35
CA SER A 65 13.40 17.39 0.38
C SER A 65 12.04 17.92 0.90
N GLU A 66 12.06 18.67 2.00
CA GLU A 66 10.85 19.29 2.56
C GLU A 66 10.09 20.12 1.52
N ASN A 67 10.79 20.86 0.67
CA ASN A 67 10.19 21.65 -0.40
C ASN A 67 9.56 20.78 -1.49
N ALA A 68 10.11 19.59 -1.77
CA ALA A 68 9.52 18.64 -2.71
C ALA A 68 8.25 17.99 -2.12
N GLU A 69 8.27 17.62 -0.85
CA GLU A 69 7.07 17.10 -0.15
C GLU A 69 5.98 18.17 -0.06
N ALA A 70 6.34 19.39 0.32
CA ALA A 70 5.38 20.50 0.38
C ALA A 70 4.75 20.81 -0.97
N ALA A 71 5.50 20.65 -2.07
CA ALA A 71 4.98 20.87 -3.42
C ALA A 71 3.91 19.86 -3.85
N LEU A 72 3.76 18.74 -3.16
CA LEU A 72 2.72 17.75 -3.44
C LEU A 72 1.37 18.12 -2.82
N ILE A 73 1.38 18.97 -1.81
CA ILE A 73 0.20 19.31 -1.01
C ILE A 73 -0.67 20.32 -1.74
N GLY A 74 -1.99 20.12 -1.72
CA GLY A 74 -2.97 21.09 -2.26
C GLY A 74 -2.95 21.22 -3.79
N GLN A 75 -2.34 20.29 -4.51
CA GLN A 75 -2.29 20.32 -5.96
C GLN A 75 -3.65 20.05 -6.61
N ASN A 76 -3.95 20.81 -7.68
CA ASN A 76 -5.09 20.56 -8.56
C ASN A 76 -4.59 20.50 -10.02
N PRO A 77 -4.72 19.35 -10.74
CA PRO A 77 -5.19 18.04 -10.28
C PRO A 77 -4.36 17.46 -9.12
N PRO A 78 -4.96 16.53 -8.32
CA PRO A 78 -4.26 15.90 -7.19
C PRO A 78 -3.07 15.06 -7.65
N VAL A 79 -2.03 14.96 -6.82
CA VAL A 79 -0.83 14.19 -7.11
C VAL A 79 -0.66 13.05 -6.11
N THR A 80 -0.33 11.86 -6.63
CA THR A 80 0.04 10.68 -5.83
C THR A 80 1.54 10.45 -5.95
N LYS A 81 2.21 10.30 -4.82
CA LYS A 81 3.61 9.91 -4.74
C LYS A 81 3.72 8.39 -4.60
N ILE A 82 4.55 7.77 -5.42
CA ILE A 82 4.98 6.38 -5.31
C ILE A 82 6.50 6.39 -5.17
N ASP A 83 7.02 6.28 -3.97
CA ASP A 83 8.44 6.25 -3.68
C ASP A 83 9.00 4.81 -3.69
N LEU A 84 10.30 4.65 -3.43
CA LEU A 84 10.96 3.34 -3.41
C LEU A 84 10.28 2.41 -2.40
N GLN A 85 9.93 2.90 -1.21
CA GLN A 85 9.25 2.10 -0.19
C GLN A 85 7.89 1.59 -0.69
N ALA A 86 7.12 2.44 -1.36
CA ALA A 86 5.84 2.04 -1.93
C ALA A 86 5.99 0.98 -3.04
N LEU A 87 7.05 1.06 -3.85
CA LEU A 87 7.39 0.03 -4.83
C LEU A 87 7.79 -1.28 -4.15
N GLU A 88 8.65 -1.23 -3.13
CA GLU A 88 9.08 -2.40 -2.37
C GLU A 88 7.92 -3.06 -1.62
N ASP A 89 7.01 -2.28 -1.06
CA ASP A 89 5.82 -2.76 -0.37
C ASP A 89 4.75 -3.31 -1.31
N SER A 90 4.90 -3.11 -2.61
CA SER A 90 3.93 -3.61 -3.59
C SER A 90 3.91 -5.13 -3.65
N VAL A 91 2.80 -5.69 -4.14
CA VAL A 91 2.65 -7.15 -4.34
C VAL A 91 3.47 -7.69 -5.51
N ILE A 92 4.12 -6.81 -6.26
CA ILE A 92 4.92 -7.16 -7.44
C ILE A 92 6.31 -7.62 -7.00
N ASP A 93 6.79 -8.69 -7.59
CA ASP A 93 8.17 -9.12 -7.43
C ASP A 93 9.08 -8.39 -8.43
N TRP A 94 9.61 -7.27 -8.01
CA TRP A 94 10.50 -6.45 -8.82
C TRP A 94 11.87 -7.11 -9.08
N SER A 95 12.28 -8.07 -8.24
CA SER A 95 13.59 -8.73 -8.36
C SER A 95 13.71 -9.59 -9.62
N ILE A 96 12.58 -10.11 -10.10
CA ILE A 96 12.49 -10.97 -11.29
C ILE A 96 11.81 -10.30 -12.48
N TYR A 97 11.36 -9.04 -12.31
CA TYR A 97 10.71 -8.30 -13.38
C TYR A 97 11.67 -8.03 -14.55
N LYS A 98 11.18 -8.27 -15.76
CA LYS A 98 11.86 -7.88 -17.01
C LYS A 98 10.88 -7.14 -17.90
N PRO A 99 11.32 -6.10 -18.63
CA PRO A 99 10.47 -5.40 -19.61
C PRO A 99 9.85 -6.40 -20.61
N ASN A 100 8.59 -6.16 -20.95
CA ASN A 100 7.81 -7.01 -21.88
C ASN A 100 7.53 -8.44 -21.37
N THR A 101 7.68 -8.71 -20.09
CA THR A 101 7.26 -9.98 -19.47
C THR A 101 6.02 -9.79 -18.63
N THR A 102 5.31 -10.88 -18.36
CA THR A 102 4.17 -10.86 -17.44
C THR A 102 4.65 -10.51 -16.04
N VAL A 103 4.00 -9.53 -15.41
CA VAL A 103 4.28 -9.12 -14.04
C VAL A 103 3.99 -10.29 -13.08
N GLN A 104 4.97 -10.65 -12.29
CA GLN A 104 4.84 -11.70 -11.28
C GLN A 104 4.61 -11.07 -9.89
N ARG A 105 3.77 -11.73 -9.11
CA ARG A 105 3.51 -11.32 -7.73
C ARG A 105 4.44 -12.04 -6.78
N LYS A 106 4.84 -11.37 -5.71
CA LYS A 106 5.57 -11.99 -4.59
C LYS A 106 4.81 -13.20 -4.08
N VAL A 107 5.53 -14.27 -3.79
CA VAL A 107 4.96 -15.47 -3.19
C VAL A 107 4.51 -15.15 -1.77
N LYS A 108 3.26 -15.50 -1.43
CA LYS A 108 2.74 -15.29 -0.09
C LYS A 108 3.48 -16.19 0.92
N ASN A 109 3.70 -15.64 2.10
CA ASN A 109 4.37 -16.37 3.16
C ASN A 109 3.54 -17.58 3.64
N THR A 110 4.22 -18.65 3.97
CA THR A 110 3.64 -19.80 4.68
C THR A 110 3.94 -19.72 6.17
N PRO A 111 3.01 -20.15 7.04
CA PRO A 111 3.27 -20.12 8.48
C PRO A 111 4.49 -20.97 8.84
N ARG A 112 5.42 -20.41 9.61
CA ARG A 112 6.55 -21.15 10.19
C ARG A 112 6.05 -22.14 11.24
N PRO A 113 6.83 -23.17 11.63
CA PRO A 113 6.37 -24.20 12.57
C PRO A 113 5.77 -23.66 13.87
N HIS A 114 6.39 -22.66 14.51
CA HIS A 114 5.87 -22.06 15.74
C HIS A 114 4.55 -21.28 15.51
N GLN A 115 4.38 -20.63 14.35
CA GLN A 115 3.14 -19.97 13.97
C GLN A 115 2.04 -21.00 13.69
N GLN A 116 2.37 -22.09 12.99
CA GLN A 116 1.42 -23.17 12.75
C GLN A 116 0.95 -23.82 14.06
N ASN A 117 1.85 -24.01 15.02
CA ASN A 117 1.51 -24.51 16.36
C ASN A 117 0.56 -23.54 17.08
N ALA A 118 0.83 -22.23 17.01
CA ALA A 118 -0.05 -21.21 17.58
C ALA A 118 -1.46 -21.22 16.95
N ILE A 119 -1.55 -21.32 15.61
CA ILE A 119 -2.82 -21.40 14.89
C ILE A 119 -3.61 -22.66 15.31
N ASN A 120 -2.93 -23.81 15.44
CA ASN A 120 -3.56 -25.06 15.86
C ASN A 120 -4.04 -24.99 17.32
N ALA A 121 -3.23 -24.41 18.23
CA ALA A 121 -3.57 -24.23 19.63
C ALA A 121 -4.80 -23.34 19.81
N ILE A 122 -4.88 -22.21 19.07
CA ILE A 122 -6.05 -21.33 19.07
C ILE A 122 -7.29 -22.07 18.56
N LYS A 123 -7.19 -22.80 17.46
CA LYS A 123 -8.32 -23.58 16.93
C LYS A 123 -8.86 -24.57 17.94
N SER A 124 -7.96 -25.32 18.60
CA SER A 124 -8.35 -26.32 19.61
C SER A 124 -8.89 -25.67 20.88
N GLY A 125 -8.27 -24.59 21.34
CA GLY A 125 -8.70 -23.86 22.55
C GLY A 125 -10.07 -23.20 22.41
N LEU A 126 -10.36 -22.60 21.26
CA LEU A 126 -11.61 -21.93 20.98
C LEU A 126 -12.73 -22.89 20.52
N ALA A 127 -12.45 -24.17 20.37
CA ALA A 127 -13.49 -25.17 20.12
C ALA A 127 -14.45 -25.35 21.33
N ASN A 128 -13.93 -25.11 22.55
CA ASN A 128 -14.66 -25.29 23.80
C ASN A 128 -14.64 -24.05 24.70
N ALA A 129 -14.21 -22.90 24.20
CA ALA A 129 -14.11 -21.66 24.93
C ALA A 129 -14.41 -20.45 24.06
N ASP A 130 -15.09 -19.46 24.61
CA ASP A 130 -15.46 -18.23 23.90
C ASP A 130 -14.32 -17.23 23.75
N ARG A 131 -13.24 -17.42 24.49
CA ARG A 131 -12.09 -16.52 24.53
C ARG A 131 -10.80 -17.25 24.87
N GLY A 132 -9.69 -16.69 24.45
CA GLY A 132 -8.36 -17.23 24.72
C GLY A 132 -7.29 -16.13 24.74
N LYS A 133 -6.09 -16.48 25.14
CA LYS A 133 -4.92 -15.60 25.12
C LYS A 133 -3.79 -16.29 24.38
N LEU A 134 -3.29 -15.63 23.32
CA LEU A 134 -2.10 -16.05 22.58
C LEU A 134 -0.92 -15.18 22.99
N ILE A 135 0.13 -15.79 23.50
CA ILE A 135 1.37 -15.10 23.89
C ILE A 135 2.46 -15.50 22.91
N MET A 136 3.01 -14.52 22.21
CA MET A 136 4.11 -14.69 21.26
C MET A 136 5.18 -13.61 21.50
N ALA A 137 6.45 -13.97 21.39
CA ALA A 137 7.58 -13.04 21.53
C ALA A 137 7.55 -11.94 20.44
N CYS A 138 8.26 -10.83 20.67
CA CYS A 138 8.44 -9.81 19.66
C CYS A 138 9.21 -10.38 18.44
N GLY A 139 8.90 -9.89 17.23
CA GLY A 139 9.56 -10.36 16.00
C GLY A 139 9.14 -11.73 15.49
N THR A 140 8.25 -12.47 16.17
CA THR A 140 7.81 -13.81 15.73
C THR A 140 6.68 -13.81 14.70
N GLY A 141 6.28 -12.63 14.18
CA GLY A 141 5.24 -12.49 13.17
C GLY A 141 3.83 -12.60 13.71
N LYS A 142 3.55 -11.93 14.83
CA LYS A 142 2.20 -11.90 15.46
C LYS A 142 1.11 -11.47 14.47
N THR A 143 1.36 -10.41 13.68
CA THR A 143 0.41 -9.85 12.72
C THR A 143 0.06 -10.87 11.63
N PHE A 144 1.06 -11.56 11.08
CA PHE A 144 0.84 -12.62 10.12
C PHE A 144 0.11 -13.83 10.74
N THR A 145 0.49 -14.23 11.95
CA THR A 145 -0.18 -15.32 12.66
C THR A 145 -1.65 -14.99 12.94
N SER A 146 -1.96 -13.75 13.33
CA SER A 146 -3.35 -13.32 13.57
C SER A 146 -4.18 -13.32 12.27
N LEU A 147 -3.59 -12.95 11.13
CA LEU A 147 -4.23 -13.11 9.84
C LEU A 147 -4.61 -14.58 9.57
N LYS A 148 -3.66 -15.50 9.74
CA LYS A 148 -3.90 -16.92 9.48
C LYS A 148 -4.90 -17.54 10.45
N ILE A 149 -4.95 -17.06 11.69
CA ILE A 149 -6.02 -17.41 12.65
C ILE A 149 -7.38 -16.90 12.15
N ALA A 150 -7.46 -15.63 11.75
CA ALA A 150 -8.70 -15.04 11.23
C ALA A 150 -9.21 -15.79 10.00
N GLU A 151 -8.34 -16.10 9.04
CA GLU A 151 -8.68 -16.91 7.86
C GLU A 151 -9.23 -18.30 8.25
N ARG A 152 -8.61 -18.92 9.24
CA ARG A 152 -8.96 -20.28 9.67
C ARG A 152 -10.23 -20.36 10.50
N MET A 153 -10.46 -19.34 11.34
CA MET A 153 -11.60 -19.32 12.27
C MET A 153 -12.87 -18.72 11.63
N ALA A 154 -12.73 -17.61 10.95
CA ALA A 154 -13.85 -16.96 10.30
C ALA A 154 -14.12 -17.51 8.89
N GLY A 155 -13.06 -17.69 8.10
CA GLY A 155 -13.19 -18.15 6.73
C GLY A 155 -13.77 -17.07 5.78
N ARG A 156 -14.17 -17.52 4.59
CA ARG A 156 -14.66 -16.63 3.54
C ARG A 156 -16.07 -16.09 3.85
N GLY A 157 -16.28 -14.80 3.61
CA GLY A 157 -17.60 -14.15 3.74
C GLY A 157 -18.01 -13.85 5.18
N LYS A 158 -17.14 -14.06 6.15
CA LYS A 158 -17.38 -13.72 7.56
C LYS A 158 -16.67 -12.41 7.93
N LYS A 159 -17.08 -11.83 9.06
CA LYS A 159 -16.52 -10.59 9.59
C LYS A 159 -15.54 -10.88 10.72
N VAL A 160 -14.45 -10.13 10.76
CA VAL A 160 -13.44 -10.16 11.83
C VAL A 160 -13.25 -8.73 12.32
N LEU A 161 -13.37 -8.49 13.62
CA LEU A 161 -12.99 -7.24 14.24
C LEU A 161 -11.57 -7.41 14.80
N PHE A 162 -10.65 -6.59 14.32
CA PHE A 162 -9.26 -6.58 14.77
C PHE A 162 -8.92 -5.22 15.39
N LEU A 163 -8.56 -5.22 16.67
CA LEU A 163 -8.26 -4.00 17.41
C LEU A 163 -6.75 -3.87 17.63
N VAL A 164 -6.22 -2.68 17.39
CA VAL A 164 -4.81 -2.33 17.61
C VAL A 164 -4.67 -1.06 18.42
N PRO A 165 -3.64 -0.93 19.24
CA PRO A 165 -3.49 0.20 20.18
C PRO A 165 -2.91 1.45 19.54
N SER A 166 -2.45 1.43 18.28
CA SER A 166 -1.84 2.59 17.63
C SER A 166 -2.10 2.62 16.12
N LEU A 167 -2.05 3.83 15.54
CA LEU A 167 -2.19 4.07 14.11
C LEU A 167 -1.08 3.38 13.29
N ALA A 168 0.15 3.37 13.82
CA ALA A 168 1.26 2.68 13.16
C ALA A 168 1.00 1.18 13.02
N LEU A 169 0.49 0.53 14.09
CA LEU A 169 0.10 -0.88 14.05
C LEU A 169 -1.11 -1.13 13.15
N LEU A 170 -2.06 -0.19 13.06
CA LEU A 170 -3.18 -0.29 12.15
C LEU A 170 -2.69 -0.30 10.70
N SER A 171 -1.86 0.66 10.32
CA SER A 171 -1.28 0.76 8.97
C SER A 171 -0.46 -0.49 8.62
N GLN A 172 0.42 -0.93 9.53
CA GLN A 172 1.19 -2.16 9.35
C GLN A 172 0.29 -3.38 9.16
N THR A 173 -0.75 -3.51 9.98
CA THR A 173 -1.69 -4.65 9.90
C THR A 173 -2.45 -4.66 8.58
N LEU A 174 -2.97 -3.51 8.15
CA LEU A 174 -3.69 -3.38 6.88
C LEU A 174 -2.80 -3.80 5.72
N ASN A 175 -1.56 -3.30 5.67
CA ASN A 175 -0.63 -3.63 4.60
C ASN A 175 -0.29 -5.13 4.60
N GLU A 176 0.08 -5.69 5.75
CA GLU A 176 0.46 -7.10 5.85
C GLU A 176 -0.72 -8.04 5.55
N TRP A 177 -1.91 -7.75 6.08
CA TRP A 177 -3.08 -8.58 5.85
C TRP A 177 -3.52 -8.54 4.39
N THR A 178 -3.51 -7.37 3.76
CA THR A 178 -3.86 -7.22 2.35
C THR A 178 -2.90 -7.99 1.45
N GLN A 179 -1.60 -7.91 1.73
CA GLN A 179 -0.58 -8.59 0.93
C GLN A 179 -0.56 -10.10 1.13
N GLN A 180 -0.75 -10.57 2.36
CA GLN A 180 -0.53 -11.96 2.77
C GLN A 180 -1.81 -12.79 2.88
N SER A 181 -3.00 -12.18 2.75
CA SER A 181 -4.25 -12.93 2.83
C SER A 181 -4.39 -13.94 1.70
N SER A 182 -4.77 -15.17 2.06
CA SER A 182 -5.05 -16.25 1.11
C SER A 182 -6.48 -16.19 0.55
N ILE A 183 -7.36 -15.43 1.21
CA ILE A 183 -8.74 -15.19 0.80
C ILE A 183 -8.95 -13.70 0.51
N PRO A 184 -9.86 -13.33 -0.39
CA PRO A 184 -10.19 -11.92 -0.60
C PRO A 184 -10.65 -11.24 0.69
N LEU A 185 -10.01 -10.11 1.03
CA LEU A 185 -10.37 -9.28 2.17
C LEU A 185 -11.00 -7.98 1.68
N ARG A 186 -12.06 -7.56 2.35
CA ARG A 186 -12.58 -6.19 2.30
C ARG A 186 -12.25 -5.55 3.64
N ASN A 187 -11.30 -4.62 3.62
CA ASN A 187 -10.83 -3.97 4.83
C ASN A 187 -11.63 -2.68 5.07
N PHE A 188 -12.10 -2.53 6.29
CA PHE A 188 -12.71 -1.31 6.80
C PHE A 188 -11.94 -0.89 8.05
N ALA A 189 -11.34 0.30 8.04
CA ALA A 189 -10.57 0.81 9.16
C ALA A 189 -11.25 2.04 9.75
N VAL A 190 -11.35 2.07 11.08
CA VAL A 190 -11.84 3.21 11.84
C VAL A 190 -10.70 3.74 12.70
N CYS A 191 -10.32 4.99 12.52
CA CYS A 191 -9.24 5.64 13.27
C CYS A 191 -9.41 7.16 13.27
N SER A 192 -8.61 7.84 14.08
CA SER A 192 -8.59 9.31 14.18
C SER A 192 -7.81 10.00 13.05
N ASP A 193 -7.12 9.24 12.20
CA ASP A 193 -6.26 9.76 11.14
C ASP A 193 -6.72 9.22 9.78
N SER A 194 -7.08 10.11 8.87
CA SER A 194 -7.53 9.79 7.52
C SER A 194 -6.39 9.29 6.60
N ASP A 195 -5.12 9.39 7.00
CA ASP A 195 -3.97 9.00 6.19
C ASP A 195 -3.48 7.56 6.45
N VAL A 196 -4.02 6.91 7.48
CA VAL A 196 -3.73 5.50 7.75
C VAL A 196 -4.22 4.63 6.59
N GLY A 197 -3.30 3.85 6.01
CA GLY A 197 -3.60 2.98 4.86
C GLY A 197 -3.56 3.67 3.50
N LYS A 198 -3.41 5.00 3.42
CA LYS A 198 -3.29 5.71 2.15
C LYS A 198 -1.89 5.56 1.52
N LYS A 199 -0.86 5.27 2.32
CA LYS A 199 0.47 4.93 1.82
C LYS A 199 0.47 3.47 1.37
N GLY A 200 0.38 3.22 0.09
CA GLY A 200 0.38 1.86 -0.48
C GLY A 200 -0.88 1.49 -1.25
N LYS A 201 -1.60 2.47 -1.76
CA LYS A 201 -2.82 2.24 -2.51
C LYS A 201 -2.63 1.48 -3.81
N SER A 202 -3.13 0.29 -3.83
CA SER A 202 -3.81 -0.28 -5.00
C SER A 202 -4.94 -1.22 -4.58
N ASN A 203 -5.68 -0.89 -3.52
CA ASN A 203 -6.81 -1.72 -3.10
C ASN A 203 -8.09 -0.90 -3.10
N ASP A 204 -8.89 -1.08 -4.14
CA ASP A 204 -10.26 -0.59 -4.26
C ASP A 204 -11.19 -1.08 -3.13
N ASP A 205 -10.68 -1.93 -2.22
CA ASP A 205 -11.43 -2.58 -1.15
C ASP A 205 -11.14 -2.00 0.25
N LEU A 206 -10.27 -0.98 0.38
CA LEU A 206 -9.99 -0.36 1.68
C LEU A 206 -10.88 0.86 1.91
N VAL A 207 -11.81 0.74 2.83
CA VAL A 207 -12.61 1.86 3.33
C VAL A 207 -12.06 2.30 4.69
N ILE A 208 -11.72 3.58 4.81
CA ILE A 208 -11.28 4.20 6.05
C ILE A 208 -12.35 5.20 6.48
N ALA A 209 -12.89 5.03 7.66
CA ALA A 209 -13.72 6.02 8.33
C ALA A 209 -12.93 6.65 9.49
N THR A 210 -13.01 7.95 9.62
CA THR A 210 -12.46 8.68 10.78
C THR A 210 -13.51 8.84 11.86
N THR A 211 -13.09 9.17 13.08
CA THR A 211 -14.02 9.43 14.19
C THR A 211 -14.91 10.66 13.94
N SER A 212 -14.56 11.51 12.99
CA SER A 212 -15.40 12.63 12.55
C SER A 212 -16.54 12.22 11.60
N ASP A 213 -16.53 10.99 11.09
CA ASP A 213 -17.51 10.46 10.15
C ASP A 213 -18.57 9.57 10.85
N LEU A 214 -18.46 9.41 12.18
CA LEU A 214 -19.34 8.65 13.05
C LEU A 214 -20.15 9.58 13.96
#